data_29907e8690fcee753ea68c908c1ebed3
#
_entry.id   29907e8690fcee753ea68c908c1ebed3
#
_cell.length_a   1.000
_cell.length_b   1.000
_cell.length_c   1.000
_cell.angle_alpha   90.00
_cell.angle_beta   90.00
_cell.angle_gamma   90.00
#
_symmetry.space_group_name_H-M   'P 1'
#
loop_
_entity.id
_entity.type
_entity.pdbx_description
1 polymer ?
#
loop_
_entity_poly.entity_id
_entity_poly.type
_entity_poly.pdbx_seq_one_letter_code
_entity_poly.pdbx_strand_id
1 'polypeptide(L)'
;MTTGARASKPRALVVRRHHFLVRISHWLTIPLLLGLILSGLSIYWASPIYQHDPNPTTGSFDYFADAGIWICAHLPWLHHYGDPANWVYNHGSLGPYMLAFALRFHWLCAYLLMLNGLVYLAGLCLGGGWRSLLPRLSDARGVLQMARYYLGLPYTILAWRRPIHPNFRTKYNPLQRLAYFAVAVAGFLAVATGWAIHKPAQLSWLTAIFGGFDKARVWHFWLMGFLILFVVPHVVLVIADGWDTLRSMITGWSTKFKRPEVSDHEL
;
A
#
# COMPACT_ATOMS: atom_id res chain seq x y z
N MET A 1 -20.15 -41.77 40.24
CA MET A 1 -20.90 -40.69 39.55
C MET A 1 -19.91 -39.58 39.18
N THR A 2 -19.39 -39.61 37.97
CA THR A 2 -18.42 -38.60 37.48
C THR A 2 -19.24 -37.46 36.86
N THR A 3 -19.32 -36.35 37.59
CA THR A 3 -19.87 -35.08 37.09
C THR A 3 -18.96 -34.54 36.00
N GLY A 4 -19.33 -34.77 34.75
CA GLY A 4 -18.62 -34.18 33.61
C GLY A 4 -18.65 -32.65 33.65
N ALA A 5 -17.53 -32.05 33.90
CA ALA A 5 -17.35 -30.59 33.83
C ALA A 5 -17.71 -30.13 32.40
N ARG A 6 -18.85 -29.46 32.26
CA ARG A 6 -19.28 -28.83 31.01
C ARG A 6 -18.29 -27.72 30.68
N ALA A 7 -17.41 -27.96 29.69
CA ALA A 7 -16.53 -26.93 29.15
C ALA A 7 -17.36 -25.69 28.78
N SER A 8 -17.14 -24.58 29.44
CA SER A 8 -17.84 -23.33 29.16
C SER A 8 -17.52 -22.87 27.73
N LYS A 9 -18.56 -22.55 26.96
CA LYS A 9 -18.37 -22.03 25.59
C LYS A 9 -17.52 -20.78 25.61
N PRO A 10 -16.55 -20.63 24.72
CA PRO A 10 -15.69 -19.45 24.66
C PRO A 10 -16.55 -18.20 24.50
N ARG A 11 -16.39 -17.23 25.40
CA ARG A 11 -17.14 -15.98 25.40
C ARG A 11 -16.59 -15.06 24.32
N ALA A 12 -17.38 -14.69 23.33
CA ALA A 12 -17.02 -13.71 22.31
C ALA A 12 -17.01 -12.30 22.92
N LEU A 13 -15.86 -11.64 22.87
CA LEU A 13 -15.71 -10.25 23.28
C LEU A 13 -15.66 -9.37 22.03
N VAL A 14 -16.57 -8.39 21.95
CA VAL A 14 -16.57 -7.37 20.88
C VAL A 14 -15.67 -6.22 21.35
N VAL A 15 -14.61 -5.96 20.58
CA VAL A 15 -13.60 -4.94 20.93
C VAL A 15 -13.52 -3.90 19.81
N ARG A 16 -13.54 -2.61 20.17
CA ARG A 16 -13.31 -1.53 19.20
C ARG A 16 -11.85 -1.57 18.72
N ARG A 17 -11.66 -1.72 17.41
CA ARG A 17 -10.33 -1.90 16.79
C ARG A 17 -9.80 -0.63 16.14
N HIS A 18 -10.67 0.13 15.47
CA HIS A 18 -10.30 1.31 14.70
C HIS A 18 -11.18 2.52 15.02
N HIS A 19 -10.56 3.70 15.10
CA HIS A 19 -11.27 4.96 15.23
C HIS A 19 -12.06 5.27 13.94
N PHE A 20 -13.20 5.94 14.06
CA PHE A 20 -14.07 6.25 12.94
C PHE A 20 -13.36 7.03 11.81
N LEU A 21 -12.59 8.08 12.16
CA LEU A 21 -11.84 8.87 11.20
C LEU A 21 -10.80 8.05 10.42
N VAL A 22 -10.12 7.10 11.08
CA VAL A 22 -9.18 6.19 10.43
C VAL A 22 -9.88 5.33 9.38
N ARG A 23 -11.09 4.87 9.68
CA ARG A 23 -11.86 4.03 8.76
C ARG A 23 -12.34 4.81 7.53
N ILE A 24 -12.95 5.97 7.75
CA ILE A 24 -13.42 6.82 6.64
C ILE A 24 -12.26 7.21 5.74
N SER A 25 -11.17 7.73 6.31
CA SER A 25 -10.01 8.13 5.52
C SER A 25 -9.40 6.94 4.77
N HIS A 26 -9.35 5.75 5.36
CA HIS A 26 -8.84 4.56 4.68
C HIS A 26 -9.67 4.24 3.42
N TRP A 27 -10.99 4.20 3.52
CA TRP A 27 -11.85 3.91 2.38
C TRP A 27 -11.85 5.03 1.33
N LEU A 28 -11.75 6.28 1.77
CA LEU A 28 -11.66 7.43 0.86
C LEU A 28 -10.32 7.48 0.12
N THR A 29 -9.25 6.91 0.68
CA THR A 29 -7.95 6.79 0.01
C THR A 29 -8.05 5.98 -1.29
N ILE A 30 -8.91 4.96 -1.37
CA ILE A 30 -9.02 4.07 -2.54
C ILE A 30 -9.40 4.85 -3.82
N PRO A 31 -10.54 5.56 -3.89
CA PRO A 31 -10.91 6.30 -5.11
C PRO A 31 -9.93 7.46 -5.39
N LEU A 32 -9.39 8.11 -4.36
CA LEU A 32 -8.42 9.19 -4.55
C LEU A 32 -7.10 8.68 -5.13
N LEU A 33 -6.57 7.57 -4.61
CA LEU A 33 -5.36 6.95 -5.13
C LEU A 33 -5.57 6.44 -6.57
N LEU A 34 -6.71 5.82 -6.85
CA LEU A 34 -7.04 5.38 -8.20
C LEU A 34 -7.10 6.57 -9.17
N GLY A 35 -7.74 7.67 -8.78
CA GLY A 35 -7.77 8.89 -9.58
C GLY A 35 -6.38 9.47 -9.85
N LEU A 36 -5.50 9.45 -8.84
CA LEU A 36 -4.10 9.89 -8.97
C LEU A 36 -3.30 8.98 -9.92
N ILE A 37 -3.49 7.66 -9.84
CA ILE A 37 -2.80 6.71 -10.73
C ILE A 37 -3.25 6.92 -12.16
N LEU A 38 -4.55 6.94 -12.44
CA LEU A 38 -5.09 7.10 -13.80
C LEU A 38 -4.67 8.43 -14.43
N SER A 39 -4.77 9.53 -13.67
CA SER A 39 -4.33 10.83 -14.15
C SER A 39 -2.80 10.94 -14.27
N GLY A 40 -2.08 10.32 -13.33
CA GLY A 40 -0.62 10.27 -13.34
C GLY A 40 -0.07 9.55 -14.57
N LEU A 41 -0.68 8.45 -14.99
CA LEU A 41 -0.32 7.73 -16.21
C LEU A 41 -0.58 8.57 -17.47
N SER A 42 -1.70 9.31 -17.55
CA SER A 42 -1.92 10.25 -18.66
C SER A 42 -0.86 11.35 -18.73
N ILE A 43 -0.39 11.84 -17.57
CA ILE A 43 0.68 12.85 -17.49
C ILE A 43 2.05 12.22 -17.83
N TYR A 44 2.27 10.96 -17.46
CA TYR A 44 3.52 10.24 -17.73
C TYR A 44 3.88 10.25 -19.21
N TRP A 45 2.98 9.79 -20.08
CA TRP A 45 3.24 9.75 -21.52
C TRP A 45 3.27 11.11 -22.22
N ALA A 46 2.74 12.15 -21.59
CA ALA A 46 2.90 13.52 -22.07
C ALA A 46 4.25 14.15 -21.67
N SER A 47 5.06 13.44 -20.86
CA SER A 47 6.32 13.96 -20.35
C SER A 47 7.49 13.64 -21.26
N PRO A 48 8.32 14.64 -21.65
CA PRO A 48 9.48 14.42 -22.51
C PRO A 48 10.63 13.66 -21.80
N ILE A 49 10.57 13.42 -20.50
CA ILE A 49 11.59 12.63 -19.79
C ILE A 49 11.36 11.13 -19.90
N TYR A 50 10.20 10.67 -20.37
CA TYR A 50 9.87 9.27 -20.58
C TYR A 50 9.73 8.99 -22.07
N GLN A 51 10.86 8.90 -22.75
CA GLN A 51 10.97 8.62 -24.17
C GLN A 51 11.60 7.24 -24.39
N HIS A 52 11.55 6.75 -25.63
CA HIS A 52 12.16 5.47 -25.97
C HIS A 52 13.67 5.47 -25.69
N ASP A 53 14.36 6.54 -26.11
CA ASP A 53 15.78 6.71 -25.79
C ASP A 53 15.98 7.25 -24.36
N PRO A 54 17.01 6.77 -23.63
CA PRO A 54 17.29 7.25 -22.28
C PRO A 54 17.52 8.76 -22.24
N ASN A 55 16.82 9.43 -21.32
CA ASN A 55 17.00 10.86 -21.12
C ASN A 55 18.40 11.15 -20.59
N PRO A 56 19.21 12.03 -21.23
CA PRO A 56 20.60 12.27 -20.85
C PRO A 56 20.76 12.90 -19.45
N THR A 57 19.74 13.60 -18.94
CA THR A 57 19.78 14.25 -17.64
C THR A 57 19.37 13.32 -16.49
N THR A 58 18.37 12.47 -16.72
CA THR A 58 17.77 11.63 -15.66
C THR A 58 18.11 10.16 -15.81
N GLY A 59 18.52 9.72 -17.01
CA GLY A 59 18.65 8.30 -17.37
C GLY A 59 17.33 7.55 -17.47
N SER A 60 16.19 8.28 -17.36
CA SER A 60 14.86 7.66 -17.46
C SER A 60 14.47 7.41 -18.93
N PHE A 61 13.62 6.42 -19.13
CA PHE A 61 13.08 5.99 -20.43
C PHE A 61 11.61 5.61 -20.28
N ASP A 62 10.94 5.17 -21.34
CA ASP A 62 9.56 4.69 -21.23
C ASP A 62 9.54 3.27 -20.66
N TYR A 63 9.41 3.19 -19.32
CA TYR A 63 9.41 1.93 -18.58
C TYR A 63 8.27 0.99 -19.00
N PHE A 64 7.12 1.54 -19.42
CA PHE A 64 5.98 0.71 -19.85
C PHE A 64 6.21 0.14 -21.25
N ALA A 65 6.73 0.94 -22.18
CA ALA A 65 7.06 0.45 -23.52
C ALA A 65 8.11 -0.66 -23.46
N ASP A 66 9.19 -0.43 -22.72
CA ASP A 66 10.28 -1.42 -22.61
C ASP A 66 9.82 -2.68 -21.88
N ALA A 67 9.01 -2.55 -20.82
CA ALA A 67 8.40 -3.71 -20.17
C ALA A 67 7.47 -4.47 -21.12
N GLY A 68 6.67 -3.77 -21.94
CA GLY A 68 5.81 -4.36 -22.95
C GLY A 68 6.62 -5.15 -24.01
N ILE A 69 7.69 -4.55 -24.54
CA ILE A 69 8.61 -5.19 -25.48
C ILE A 69 9.22 -6.45 -24.85
N TRP A 70 9.72 -6.33 -23.61
CA TRP A 70 10.31 -7.47 -22.90
C TRP A 70 9.30 -8.61 -22.68
N ILE A 71 8.07 -8.29 -22.25
CA ILE A 71 6.99 -9.27 -22.04
C ILE A 71 6.67 -9.99 -23.33
N CYS A 72 6.49 -9.25 -24.44
CA CYS A 72 6.18 -9.82 -25.75
C CYS A 72 7.31 -10.70 -26.27
N ALA A 73 8.57 -10.34 -26.03
CA ALA A 73 9.72 -11.14 -26.42
C ALA A 73 9.82 -12.49 -25.68
N HIS A 74 9.40 -12.54 -24.40
CA HIS A 74 9.51 -13.76 -23.59
C HIS A 74 8.20 -14.56 -23.51
N LEU A 75 7.07 -13.95 -23.82
CA LEU A 75 5.74 -14.58 -23.84
C LEU A 75 5.06 -14.36 -25.19
N PRO A 76 5.52 -15.03 -26.28
CA PRO A 76 5.06 -14.77 -27.65
C PRO A 76 3.55 -14.91 -27.87
N TRP A 77 2.87 -15.74 -27.06
CA TRP A 77 1.43 -15.91 -27.11
C TRP A 77 0.63 -14.64 -26.73
N LEU A 78 1.26 -13.71 -25.98
CA LEU A 78 0.65 -12.41 -25.65
C LEU A 78 0.64 -11.43 -26.82
N HIS A 79 1.48 -11.60 -27.83
CA HIS A 79 1.41 -10.80 -29.07
C HIS A 79 0.03 -10.82 -29.73
N HIS A 80 -0.72 -11.90 -29.54
CA HIS A 80 -2.08 -12.02 -30.07
C HIS A 80 -3.06 -11.01 -29.44
N TYR A 81 -2.77 -10.53 -28.25
CA TYR A 81 -3.60 -9.55 -27.51
C TYR A 81 -3.13 -8.09 -27.67
N GLY A 82 -2.11 -7.84 -28.51
CA GLY A 82 -1.54 -6.52 -28.74
C GLY A 82 -0.42 -6.14 -27.78
N ASP A 83 0.10 -4.93 -27.94
CA ASP A 83 1.14 -4.38 -27.08
C ASP A 83 0.59 -4.06 -25.67
N PRO A 84 1.13 -4.67 -24.59
CA PRO A 84 0.70 -4.40 -23.22
C PRO A 84 0.83 -2.92 -22.79
N ALA A 85 1.86 -2.22 -23.29
CA ALA A 85 2.03 -0.79 -22.98
C ALA A 85 0.93 0.05 -23.61
N ASN A 86 0.57 -0.23 -24.84
CA ASN A 86 -0.53 0.43 -25.55
C ASN A 86 -1.88 0.12 -24.89
N TRP A 87 -2.07 -1.10 -24.37
CA TRP A 87 -3.25 -1.46 -23.62
C TRP A 87 -3.35 -0.62 -22.31
N VAL A 88 -2.26 -0.50 -21.56
CA VAL A 88 -2.22 0.33 -20.33
C VAL A 88 -2.47 1.80 -20.67
N TYR A 89 -1.88 2.31 -21.77
CA TYR A 89 -2.11 3.68 -22.21
C TYR A 89 -3.59 3.97 -22.51
N ASN A 90 -4.27 3.07 -23.18
CA ASN A 90 -5.67 3.28 -23.58
C ASN A 90 -6.69 2.98 -22.46
N HIS A 91 -6.38 2.05 -21.54
CA HIS A 91 -7.34 1.56 -20.54
C HIS A 91 -6.93 1.86 -19.09
N GLY A 92 -5.64 2.03 -18.83
CA GLY A 92 -5.08 2.31 -17.50
C GLY A 92 -4.85 3.79 -17.22
N SER A 93 -5.13 4.68 -18.21
CA SER A 93 -5.04 6.13 -18.06
C SER A 93 -6.41 6.79 -18.28
N LEU A 94 -6.48 8.14 -18.14
CA LEU A 94 -7.70 8.90 -18.50
C LEU A 94 -7.89 9.05 -20.01
N GLY A 95 -7.06 8.43 -20.80
CA GLY A 95 -7.08 8.44 -22.26
C GLY A 95 -6.01 9.33 -22.89
N PRO A 96 -5.77 9.14 -24.21
CA PRO A 96 -4.81 9.91 -24.98
C PRO A 96 -5.25 11.37 -25.11
N TYR A 97 -4.26 12.27 -25.22
CA TYR A 97 -4.46 13.72 -25.47
C TYR A 97 -5.27 14.47 -24.39
N MET A 98 -5.44 13.90 -23.20
CA MET A 98 -6.22 14.48 -22.09
C MET A 98 -5.34 15.21 -21.05
N LEU A 99 -4.15 15.70 -21.42
CA LEU A 99 -3.16 16.24 -20.47
C LEU A 99 -3.73 17.37 -19.58
N ALA A 100 -4.43 18.34 -20.17
CA ALA A 100 -4.97 19.48 -19.39
C ALA A 100 -6.03 19.03 -18.38
N PHE A 101 -6.88 18.10 -18.76
CA PHE A 101 -7.87 17.50 -17.84
C PHE A 101 -7.16 16.63 -16.78
N ALA A 102 -6.22 15.77 -17.21
CA ALA A 102 -5.48 14.91 -16.31
C ALA A 102 -4.73 15.70 -15.23
N LEU A 103 -4.07 16.82 -15.59
CA LEU A 103 -3.42 17.71 -14.64
C LEU A 103 -4.39 18.28 -13.61
N ARG A 104 -5.51 18.86 -14.05
CA ARG A 104 -6.53 19.44 -13.15
C ARG A 104 -7.11 18.39 -12.21
N PHE A 105 -7.44 17.22 -12.75
CA PHE A 105 -7.99 16.11 -11.97
C PHE A 105 -6.95 15.54 -10.99
N HIS A 106 -5.68 15.42 -11.42
CA HIS A 106 -4.58 14.99 -10.55
C HIS A 106 -4.42 15.92 -9.34
N TRP A 107 -4.42 17.24 -9.58
CA TRP A 107 -4.33 18.24 -8.49
C TRP A 107 -5.53 18.18 -7.55
N LEU A 108 -6.74 18.05 -8.08
CA LEU A 108 -7.93 17.89 -7.25
C LEU A 108 -7.78 16.67 -6.34
N CYS A 109 -7.47 15.51 -6.90
CA CYS A 109 -7.28 14.28 -6.12
C CYS A 109 -6.12 14.42 -5.12
N ALA A 110 -5.02 15.10 -5.50
CA ALA A 110 -3.88 15.32 -4.61
C ALA A 110 -4.23 16.19 -3.40
N TYR A 111 -4.95 17.30 -3.59
CA TYR A 111 -5.41 18.14 -2.47
C TYR A 111 -6.39 17.38 -1.57
N LEU A 112 -7.32 16.64 -2.16
CA LEU A 112 -8.26 15.81 -1.39
C LEU A 112 -7.53 14.69 -0.62
N LEU A 113 -6.50 14.07 -1.22
CA LEU A 113 -5.69 13.06 -0.54
C LEU A 113 -4.87 13.66 0.61
N MET A 114 -4.30 14.85 0.45
CA MET A 114 -3.61 15.56 1.54
C MET A 114 -4.56 15.87 2.70
N LEU A 115 -5.76 16.42 2.41
CA LEU A 115 -6.77 16.67 3.43
C LEU A 115 -7.20 15.36 4.12
N ASN A 116 -7.44 14.31 3.34
CA ASN A 116 -7.75 12.98 3.85
C ASN A 116 -6.63 12.42 4.73
N GLY A 117 -5.36 12.64 4.36
CA GLY A 117 -4.20 12.28 5.17
C GLY A 117 -4.17 13.00 6.54
N LEU A 118 -4.51 14.28 6.57
CA LEU A 118 -4.63 15.02 7.83
C LEU A 118 -5.75 14.46 8.72
N VAL A 119 -6.89 14.11 8.14
CA VAL A 119 -8.01 13.44 8.86
C VAL A 119 -7.58 12.08 9.39
N TYR A 120 -6.80 11.31 8.61
CA TYR A 120 -6.24 10.03 9.03
C TYR A 120 -5.31 10.20 10.24
N LEU A 121 -4.38 11.17 10.18
CA LEU A 121 -3.45 11.47 11.28
C LEU A 121 -4.19 11.93 12.53
N ALA A 122 -5.18 12.80 12.40
CA ALA A 122 -6.05 13.19 13.51
C ALA A 122 -6.74 11.97 14.14
N GLY A 123 -7.30 11.07 13.32
CA GLY A 123 -7.91 9.83 13.78
C GLY A 123 -6.95 8.88 14.49
N LEU A 124 -5.69 8.80 14.04
CA LEU A 124 -4.63 8.03 14.70
C LEU A 124 -4.26 8.63 16.07
N CYS A 125 -4.12 9.95 16.15
CA CYS A 125 -3.80 10.65 17.40
C CYS A 125 -4.92 10.50 18.41
N LEU A 126 -6.17 10.80 18.04
CA LEU A 126 -7.35 10.70 18.89
C LEU A 126 -7.63 9.26 19.33
N GLY A 127 -7.38 8.30 18.46
CA GLY A 127 -7.54 6.87 18.77
C GLY A 127 -6.37 6.24 19.50
N GLY A 128 -5.28 6.97 19.77
CA GLY A 128 -4.07 6.46 20.44
C GLY A 128 -3.32 5.38 19.63
N GLY A 129 -3.70 5.15 18.35
CA GLY A 129 -3.21 4.05 17.51
C GLY A 129 -1.79 4.25 16.96
N TRP A 130 -1.31 5.48 16.89
CA TRP A 130 -0.05 5.83 16.21
C TRP A 130 1.18 5.12 16.78
N ARG A 131 1.24 4.93 18.13
CA ARG A 131 2.37 4.24 18.80
C ARG A 131 2.52 2.78 18.36
N SER A 132 1.42 2.13 17.98
CA SER A 132 1.43 0.74 17.52
C SER A 132 1.89 0.58 16.06
N LEU A 133 1.96 1.68 15.31
CA LEU A 133 2.41 1.70 13.91
C LEU A 133 3.90 1.98 13.76
N LEU A 134 4.54 2.57 14.79
CA LEU A 134 5.97 2.89 14.71
C LEU A 134 6.82 1.63 14.79
N PRO A 135 7.76 1.43 13.84
CA PRO A 135 8.73 0.34 13.91
C PRO A 135 9.68 0.55 15.09
N ARG A 136 10.15 -0.54 15.69
CA ARG A 136 11.12 -0.54 16.80
C ARG A 136 12.40 -1.21 16.31
N LEU A 137 13.55 -0.79 16.82
CA LEU A 137 14.82 -1.45 16.49
C LEU A 137 14.82 -2.94 16.86
N SER A 138 14.09 -3.32 17.92
CA SER A 138 13.90 -4.72 18.32
C SER A 138 13.10 -5.55 17.30
N ASP A 139 12.43 -4.90 16.32
CA ASP A 139 11.59 -5.60 15.35
C ASP A 139 12.40 -6.30 14.23
N ALA A 140 13.67 -6.00 14.07
CA ALA A 140 14.49 -6.49 12.94
C ALA A 140 14.43 -8.02 12.77
N ARG A 141 14.58 -8.78 13.86
CA ARG A 141 14.47 -10.25 13.84
C ARG A 141 13.07 -10.71 13.46
N GLY A 142 12.05 -10.05 13.99
CA GLY A 142 10.64 -10.36 13.69
C GLY A 142 10.27 -10.02 12.25
N VAL A 143 10.81 -8.94 11.67
CA VAL A 143 10.66 -8.60 10.24
C VAL A 143 11.21 -9.72 9.37
N LEU A 144 12.44 -10.20 9.67
CA LEU A 144 13.06 -11.30 8.91
C LEU A 144 12.28 -12.61 9.03
N GLN A 145 11.76 -12.93 10.23
CA GLN A 145 10.93 -14.12 10.45
C GLN A 145 9.63 -14.05 9.63
N MET A 146 8.94 -12.89 9.62
CA MET A 146 7.72 -12.71 8.83
C MET A 146 7.99 -12.71 7.33
N ALA A 147 9.09 -12.08 6.88
CA ALA A 147 9.49 -12.11 5.47
C ALA A 147 9.74 -13.54 5.00
N ARG A 148 10.51 -14.32 5.76
CA ARG A 148 10.75 -15.75 5.45
C ARG A 148 9.46 -16.57 5.46
N TYR A 149 8.57 -16.30 6.38
CA TYR A 149 7.26 -16.95 6.42
C TYR A 149 6.47 -16.69 5.14
N TYR A 150 6.29 -15.42 4.73
CA TYR A 150 5.53 -15.07 3.53
C TYR A 150 6.19 -15.55 2.24
N LEU A 151 7.51 -15.47 2.12
CA LEU A 151 8.25 -15.99 0.97
C LEU A 151 8.20 -17.53 0.90
N GLY A 152 8.11 -18.20 2.04
CA GLY A 152 7.97 -19.66 2.12
C GLY A 152 6.55 -20.19 1.91
N LEU A 153 5.51 -19.33 1.97
CA LEU A 153 4.11 -19.74 1.83
C LEU A 153 3.85 -20.50 0.51
N PRO A 154 4.25 -20.02 -0.68
CA PRO A 154 3.99 -20.74 -1.93
C PRO A 154 4.57 -22.16 -1.90
N TYR A 155 5.80 -22.31 -1.40
CA TYR A 155 6.47 -23.63 -1.28
C TYR A 155 5.74 -24.54 -0.29
N THR A 156 5.33 -24.04 0.88
CA THR A 156 4.64 -24.83 1.90
C THR A 156 3.25 -25.27 1.43
N ILE A 157 2.54 -24.41 0.70
CA ILE A 157 1.24 -24.74 0.10
C ILE A 157 1.42 -25.81 -0.97
N LEU A 158 2.40 -25.66 -1.88
CA LEU A 158 2.67 -26.64 -2.93
C LEU A 158 3.08 -28.00 -2.35
N ALA A 159 3.80 -28.02 -1.24
CA ALA A 159 4.24 -29.22 -0.54
C ALA A 159 3.16 -29.81 0.42
N TRP A 160 1.91 -29.30 0.39
CA TRP A 160 0.81 -29.70 1.28
C TRP A 160 1.18 -29.66 2.77
N ARG A 161 2.12 -28.79 3.15
CA ARG A 161 2.52 -28.59 4.54
C ARG A 161 1.76 -27.39 5.13
N ARG A 162 1.36 -27.50 6.40
CA ARG A 162 0.76 -26.37 7.11
C ARG A 162 1.86 -25.41 7.55
N PRO A 163 1.87 -24.16 7.07
CA PRO A 163 2.88 -23.17 7.50
C PRO A 163 2.64 -22.79 8.96
N ILE A 164 3.72 -22.77 9.76
CA ILE A 164 3.66 -22.33 11.15
C ILE A 164 3.81 -20.82 11.16
N HIS A 165 2.71 -20.11 11.47
CA HIS A 165 2.70 -18.65 11.57
C HIS A 165 3.47 -18.20 12.82
N PRO A 166 4.49 -17.31 12.71
CA PRO A 166 5.16 -16.72 13.86
C PRO A 166 4.18 -15.96 14.75
N ASN A 167 4.19 -16.22 16.06
CA ASN A 167 3.26 -15.62 17.00
C ASN A 167 3.85 -14.34 17.61
N PHE A 168 3.19 -13.21 17.42
CA PHE A 168 3.55 -11.93 18.00
C PHE A 168 2.44 -11.44 18.93
N ARG A 169 2.79 -11.03 20.17
CA ARG A 169 1.84 -10.51 21.15
C ARG A 169 1.38 -9.06 20.90
N THR A 170 1.73 -8.48 19.73
CA THR A 170 1.43 -7.09 19.38
C THR A 170 0.25 -7.00 18.42
N LYS A 171 -0.41 -5.83 18.37
CA LYS A 171 -1.55 -5.56 17.48
C LYS A 171 -1.20 -5.78 16.00
N TYR A 172 0.01 -5.37 15.61
CA TYR A 172 0.56 -5.55 14.27
C TYR A 172 1.88 -6.33 14.39
N ASN A 173 2.14 -7.21 13.44
CA ASN A 173 3.42 -7.90 13.39
C ASN A 173 4.55 -6.93 12.96
N PRO A 174 5.83 -7.26 13.22
CA PRO A 174 6.95 -6.38 12.90
C PRO A 174 7.03 -5.95 11.42
N LEU A 175 6.75 -6.86 10.50
CA LEU A 175 6.75 -6.56 9.06
C LEU A 175 5.61 -5.61 8.67
N GLN A 176 4.42 -5.77 9.24
CA GLN A 176 3.30 -4.85 9.04
C GLN A 176 3.64 -3.44 9.54
N ARG A 177 4.28 -3.31 10.71
CA ARG A 177 4.70 -1.99 11.23
C ARG A 177 5.69 -1.32 10.29
N LEU A 178 6.70 -2.05 9.83
CA LEU A 178 7.66 -1.53 8.88
C LEU A 178 6.98 -1.10 7.56
N ALA A 179 6.09 -1.93 7.03
CA ALA A 179 5.37 -1.65 5.79
C ALA A 179 4.46 -0.41 5.91
N TYR A 180 3.71 -0.28 6.99
CA TYR A 180 2.85 0.90 7.22
C TYR A 180 3.66 2.18 7.40
N PHE A 181 4.80 2.11 8.08
CA PHE A 181 5.73 3.23 8.20
C PHE A 181 6.32 3.61 6.84
N ALA A 182 6.77 2.64 6.06
CA ALA A 182 7.31 2.86 4.71
C ALA A 182 6.28 3.51 3.78
N VAL A 183 5.01 3.08 3.83
CA VAL A 183 3.91 3.70 3.07
C VAL A 183 3.65 5.14 3.51
N ALA A 184 3.69 5.42 4.81
CA ALA A 184 3.53 6.78 5.32
C ALA A 184 4.66 7.70 4.84
N VAL A 185 5.91 7.22 4.86
CA VAL A 185 7.08 7.94 4.33
C VAL A 185 6.95 8.12 2.82
N ALA A 186 6.60 7.08 2.07
CA ALA A 186 6.40 7.18 0.62
C ALA A 186 5.29 8.16 0.24
N GLY A 187 4.17 8.15 0.98
CA GLY A 187 3.09 9.12 0.80
C GLY A 187 3.54 10.55 1.06
N PHE A 188 4.30 10.78 2.13
CA PHE A 188 4.90 12.09 2.41
C PHE A 188 5.85 12.55 1.29
N LEU A 189 6.74 11.67 0.82
CA LEU A 189 7.66 11.97 -0.27
C LEU A 189 6.91 12.18 -1.59
N ALA A 190 5.82 11.45 -1.86
CA ALA A 190 4.97 11.68 -3.03
C ALA A 190 4.32 13.07 -3.00
N VAL A 191 3.86 13.53 -1.85
CA VAL A 191 3.37 14.91 -1.67
C VAL A 191 4.50 15.92 -1.87
N ALA A 192 5.66 15.70 -1.26
CA ALA A 192 6.80 16.61 -1.38
C ALA A 192 7.31 16.74 -2.82
N THR A 193 7.49 15.62 -3.53
CA THR A 193 7.85 15.61 -4.96
C THR A 193 6.76 16.24 -5.82
N GLY A 194 5.49 15.97 -5.52
CA GLY A 194 4.35 16.60 -6.19
C GLY A 194 4.39 18.14 -6.09
N TRP A 195 4.66 18.69 -4.90
CA TRP A 195 4.83 20.13 -4.71
C TRP A 195 6.06 20.68 -5.42
N ALA A 196 7.19 19.96 -5.39
CA ALA A 196 8.41 20.34 -6.13
C ALA A 196 8.16 20.46 -7.64
N ILE A 197 7.30 19.58 -8.20
CA ILE A 197 6.92 19.62 -9.61
C ILE A 197 5.87 20.70 -9.87
N HIS A 198 4.93 20.91 -8.96
CA HIS A 198 3.82 21.86 -9.14
C HIS A 198 4.26 23.32 -9.06
N LYS A 199 5.16 23.63 -8.13
CA LYS A 199 5.63 25.00 -7.84
C LYS A 199 7.15 25.08 -7.82
N PRO A 200 7.84 24.72 -8.93
CA PRO A 200 9.29 24.59 -8.93
C PRO A 200 10.02 25.93 -8.67
N ALA A 201 9.47 27.05 -9.10
CA ALA A 201 10.06 28.36 -8.87
C ALA A 201 9.86 28.83 -7.41
N GLN A 202 8.64 28.66 -6.88
CA GLN A 202 8.31 29.09 -5.50
C GLN A 202 8.94 28.17 -4.46
N LEU A 203 9.10 26.89 -4.76
CA LEU A 203 9.67 25.83 -3.90
C LEU A 203 11.00 25.34 -4.48
N SER A 204 11.85 26.26 -4.98
CA SER A 204 13.12 25.92 -5.61
C SER A 204 14.05 25.12 -4.70
N TRP A 205 14.05 25.41 -3.41
CA TRP A 205 14.80 24.64 -2.41
C TRP A 205 14.33 23.17 -2.34
N LEU A 206 13.01 22.93 -2.40
CA LEU A 206 12.46 21.59 -2.38
C LEU A 206 12.77 20.84 -3.67
N THR A 207 12.65 21.52 -4.82
CA THR A 207 13.01 20.98 -6.13
C THR A 207 14.50 20.62 -6.18
N ALA A 208 15.37 21.44 -5.58
CA ALA A 208 16.81 21.18 -5.48
C ALA A 208 17.13 19.93 -4.64
N ILE A 209 16.39 19.68 -3.54
CA ILE A 209 16.56 18.47 -2.71
C ILE A 209 16.38 17.20 -3.55
N PHE A 210 15.42 17.19 -4.49
CA PHE A 210 15.18 16.04 -5.37
C PHE A 210 16.08 16.03 -6.63
N GLY A 211 17.06 16.96 -6.73
CA GLY A 211 18.01 17.03 -7.83
C GLY A 211 17.49 17.75 -9.07
N GLY A 212 16.50 18.62 -8.92
CA GLY A 212 15.89 19.41 -9.99
C GLY A 212 14.51 18.89 -10.41
N PHE A 213 13.87 19.66 -11.29
CA PHE A 213 12.48 19.41 -11.72
C PHE A 213 12.29 18.03 -12.37
N ASP A 214 13.16 17.65 -13.31
CA ASP A 214 13.03 16.38 -14.04
C ASP A 214 13.29 15.17 -13.14
N LYS A 215 14.29 15.25 -12.25
CA LYS A 215 14.54 14.18 -11.28
C LYS A 215 13.42 14.07 -10.26
N ALA A 216 12.82 15.18 -9.83
CA ALA A 216 11.64 15.14 -8.97
C ALA A 216 10.46 14.38 -9.62
N ARG A 217 10.27 14.50 -10.95
CA ARG A 217 9.27 13.74 -11.72
C ARG A 217 9.56 12.23 -11.70
N VAL A 218 10.82 11.84 -11.88
CA VAL A 218 11.26 10.43 -11.80
C VAL A 218 11.02 9.88 -10.40
N TRP A 219 11.39 10.61 -9.34
CA TRP A 219 11.10 10.21 -7.96
C TRP A 219 9.60 10.03 -7.72
N HIS A 220 8.79 10.97 -8.18
CA HIS A 220 7.33 10.91 -8.03
C HIS A 220 6.73 9.68 -8.70
N PHE A 221 7.19 9.36 -9.90
CA PHE A 221 6.79 8.14 -10.63
C PHE A 221 7.13 6.86 -9.85
N TRP A 222 8.36 6.73 -9.37
CA TRP A 222 8.77 5.53 -8.60
C TRP A 222 8.07 5.40 -7.26
N LEU A 223 7.75 6.52 -6.61
CA LEU A 223 6.93 6.52 -5.40
C LEU A 223 5.50 6.01 -5.68
N MET A 224 4.91 6.42 -6.80
CA MET A 224 3.63 5.84 -7.27
C MET A 224 3.76 4.33 -7.47
N GLY A 225 4.79 3.88 -8.17
CA GLY A 225 5.07 2.45 -8.39
C GLY A 225 5.20 1.68 -7.08
N PHE A 226 5.91 2.23 -6.10
CA PHE A 226 6.04 1.64 -4.77
C PHE A 226 4.68 1.52 -4.05
N LEU A 227 3.84 2.56 -4.11
CA LEU A 227 2.51 2.55 -3.49
C LEU A 227 1.60 1.50 -4.15
N ILE A 228 1.63 1.36 -5.48
CA ILE A 228 0.88 0.32 -6.20
C ILE A 228 1.38 -1.06 -5.79
N LEU A 229 2.71 -1.26 -5.76
CA LEU A 229 3.32 -2.54 -5.35
C LEU A 229 2.94 -2.92 -3.91
N PHE A 230 2.75 -1.93 -3.02
CA PHE A 230 2.28 -2.17 -1.66
C PHE A 230 0.80 -2.59 -1.62
N VAL A 231 -0.07 -2.01 -2.45
CA VAL A 231 -1.52 -2.30 -2.43
C VAL A 231 -1.78 -3.78 -2.72
N VAL A 232 -1.06 -4.39 -3.66
CA VAL A 232 -1.27 -5.79 -4.05
C VAL A 232 -1.10 -6.76 -2.87
N PRO A 233 0.06 -6.85 -2.20
CA PRO A 233 0.22 -7.74 -1.05
C PRO A 233 -0.69 -7.32 0.13
N HIS A 234 -0.99 -6.03 0.29
CA HIS A 234 -1.90 -5.56 1.33
C HIS A 234 -3.29 -6.19 1.15
N VAL A 235 -3.87 -6.13 -0.04
CA VAL A 235 -5.19 -6.71 -0.34
C VAL A 235 -5.16 -8.24 -0.17
N VAL A 236 -4.13 -8.90 -0.70
CA VAL A 236 -3.97 -10.37 -0.56
C VAL A 236 -3.92 -10.78 0.91
N LEU A 237 -3.15 -10.06 1.74
CA LEU A 237 -3.03 -10.35 3.16
C LEU A 237 -4.32 -10.06 3.94
N VAL A 238 -5.07 -9.02 3.58
CA VAL A 238 -6.39 -8.73 4.19
C VAL A 238 -7.38 -9.86 3.90
N ILE A 239 -7.39 -10.37 2.66
CA ILE A 239 -8.24 -11.52 2.27
C ILE A 239 -7.80 -12.78 3.03
N ALA A 240 -6.50 -13.04 3.11
CA ALA A 240 -5.93 -14.20 3.80
C ALA A 240 -6.17 -14.17 5.33
N ASP A 241 -6.17 -12.97 5.94
CA ASP A 241 -6.44 -12.78 7.39
C ASP A 241 -7.93 -12.96 7.75
N GLY A 242 -8.80 -12.96 6.75
CA GLY A 242 -10.21 -13.35 6.85
C GLY A 242 -11.19 -12.21 7.09
N TRP A 243 -12.46 -12.58 7.10
CA TRP A 243 -13.60 -11.66 7.13
C TRP A 243 -13.61 -10.70 8.33
N ASP A 244 -13.15 -11.12 9.53
CA ASP A 244 -13.17 -10.28 10.73
C ASP A 244 -12.26 -9.04 10.59
N THR A 245 -11.13 -9.18 9.89
CA THR A 245 -10.21 -8.07 9.62
C THR A 245 -10.85 -7.04 8.69
N LEU A 246 -11.44 -7.47 7.57
CA LEU A 246 -12.17 -6.60 6.66
C LEU A 246 -13.37 -5.94 7.37
N ARG A 247 -14.19 -6.72 8.07
CA ARG A 247 -15.32 -6.23 8.86
C ARG A 247 -14.89 -5.18 9.87
N SER A 248 -13.75 -5.36 10.54
CA SER A 248 -13.25 -4.39 11.53
C SER A 248 -12.89 -3.03 10.91
N MET A 249 -12.47 -2.99 9.65
CA MET A 249 -12.24 -1.75 8.90
C MET A 249 -13.54 -1.10 8.39
N ILE A 250 -14.62 -1.86 8.25
CA ILE A 250 -15.93 -1.32 7.87
C ILE A 250 -16.70 -0.86 9.12
N THR A 251 -16.82 -1.71 10.13
CA THR A 251 -17.67 -1.47 11.32
C THR A 251 -16.95 -0.79 12.48
N GLY A 252 -15.64 -0.94 12.57
CA GLY A 252 -14.80 -0.52 13.69
C GLY A 252 -14.67 -1.56 14.80
N TRP A 253 -15.36 -2.69 14.71
CA TRP A 253 -15.44 -3.71 15.75
C TRP A 253 -14.89 -5.05 15.28
N SER A 254 -14.16 -5.74 16.15
CA SER A 254 -13.62 -7.09 15.93
C SER A 254 -14.08 -8.02 17.04
N THR A 255 -14.29 -9.28 16.71
CA THR A 255 -14.71 -10.31 17.64
C THR A 255 -13.48 -11.09 18.11
N LYS A 256 -13.13 -10.99 19.39
CA LYS A 256 -12.07 -11.80 20.01
C LYS A 256 -12.71 -12.91 20.85
N PHE A 257 -12.30 -14.15 20.62
CA PHE A 257 -12.67 -15.25 21.49
C PHE A 257 -11.68 -15.32 22.67
N LYS A 258 -12.15 -15.09 23.89
CA LYS A 258 -11.36 -15.37 25.11
C LYS A 258 -11.30 -16.89 25.26
N ARG A 259 -10.12 -17.50 25.16
CA ARG A 259 -9.96 -18.91 25.59
C ARG A 259 -10.33 -18.98 27.07
N PRO A 260 -11.06 -20.03 27.51
CA PRO A 260 -11.28 -20.27 28.92
C PRO A 260 -9.91 -20.27 29.62
N GLU A 261 -9.77 -19.52 30.70
CA GLU A 261 -8.65 -19.68 31.61
C GLU A 261 -8.76 -21.10 32.15
N VAL A 262 -7.80 -21.96 31.84
CA VAL A 262 -7.62 -23.21 32.53
C VAL A 262 -7.23 -22.79 33.94
N SER A 263 -8.11 -23.05 34.91
CA SER A 263 -7.82 -22.77 36.30
C SER A 263 -6.64 -23.66 36.73
N ASP A 264 -5.53 -23.04 37.13
CA ASP A 264 -4.33 -23.73 37.65
C ASP A 264 -4.58 -24.45 38.99
N HIS A 265 -5.82 -24.83 39.29
CA HIS A 265 -6.22 -25.51 40.51
C HIS A 265 -6.43 -27.03 40.35
N GLU A 266 -6.00 -27.61 39.22
CA GLU A 266 -5.98 -29.06 39.05
C GLU A 266 -4.59 -29.55 38.61
N LEU A 267 -3.61 -29.36 39.47
CA LEU A 267 -2.37 -30.15 39.49
C LEU A 267 -2.09 -30.61 40.95
#